data_7852ee3612f6b9ca6973a2cbe8b5ef4a
#
_entry.id   7852ee3612f6b9ca6973a2cbe8b5ef4a
#
_cell.length_a   1.000
_cell.length_b   1.000
_cell.length_c   1.000
_cell.angle_alpha   90.00
_cell.angle_beta   90.00
_cell.angle_gamma   90.00
#
_symmetry.space_group_name_H-M   'P 1'
#
loop_
_entity.id
_entity.type
_entity.pdbx_description
1 polymer ?
#
loop_
_entity_poly.entity_id
_entity_poly.type
_entity_poly.pdbx_seq_one_letter_code
_entity_poly.pdbx_strand_id
1 'polypeptide(L)'
;KIIGVQAAGAPSMYVSRQHGEPTELESVSTIADGIAVKKPGDLTYELCSKYVDEIVTVSEDEIASAILKLMEAQKTVAEGAGAVPVAAVMFGKVKTEGKKTVCVVSGGNVDVTTLSRIITKGLSKSGRMCEITTKVLDKPGQLINLLDIVSKTGANIIRVNHSREAKLSDVTHCVV
;
A
#
# COMPACT_ATOMS: atom_id res chain seq x y z
N LYS A 1 12.71 14.27 -18.98
CA LYS A 1 12.67 12.82 -18.78
C LYS A 1 11.26 12.42 -18.37
N ILE A 2 10.70 11.43 -19.06
CA ILE A 2 9.37 10.86 -18.78
C ILE A 2 9.57 9.51 -18.10
N ILE A 3 8.94 9.34 -16.94
CA ILE A 3 9.00 8.09 -16.18
C ILE A 3 7.60 7.51 -16.04
N GLY A 4 7.42 6.30 -16.53
CA GLY A 4 6.22 5.51 -16.33
C GLY A 4 6.25 4.84 -14.96
N VAL A 5 5.09 4.75 -14.29
CA VAL A 5 4.97 4.03 -13.03
C VAL A 5 3.86 3.00 -13.14
N GLN A 6 4.13 1.76 -12.75
CA GLN A 6 3.14 0.69 -12.68
C GLN A 6 3.05 0.11 -11.27
N ALA A 7 1.91 -0.50 -10.97
CA ALA A 7 1.79 -1.34 -9.77
C ALA A 7 2.63 -2.62 -9.95
N ALA A 8 3.34 -3.03 -8.90
CA ALA A 8 4.12 -4.26 -8.91
C ALA A 8 3.24 -5.51 -9.10
N GLY A 9 1.95 -5.43 -8.73
CA GLY A 9 0.97 -6.50 -8.98
C GLY A 9 0.39 -6.53 -10.40
N ALA A 10 0.73 -5.55 -11.26
CA ALA A 10 0.29 -5.48 -12.66
C ALA A 10 1.34 -4.81 -13.58
N PRO A 11 2.58 -5.34 -13.65
CA PRO A 11 3.71 -4.67 -14.31
C PRO A 11 3.82 -5.01 -15.81
N SER A 12 2.70 -5.10 -16.54
CA SER A 12 2.68 -5.63 -17.92
C SER A 12 3.56 -4.83 -18.89
N MET A 13 3.54 -3.50 -18.84
CA MET A 13 4.38 -2.66 -19.69
C MET A 13 5.86 -2.74 -19.31
N TYR A 14 6.15 -2.83 -17.99
CA TYR A 14 7.51 -3.00 -17.48
C TYR A 14 8.13 -4.31 -17.98
N VAL A 15 7.40 -5.42 -17.87
CA VAL A 15 7.83 -6.74 -18.37
C VAL A 15 7.96 -6.75 -19.90
N SER A 16 6.98 -6.18 -20.60
CA SER A 16 6.99 -6.10 -22.07
C SER A 16 8.23 -5.35 -22.59
N ARG A 17 8.63 -4.26 -21.92
CA ARG A 17 9.86 -3.54 -22.30
C ARG A 17 11.14 -4.35 -22.08
N GLN A 18 11.17 -5.22 -21.07
CA GLN A 18 12.31 -6.11 -20.83
C GLN A 18 12.40 -7.20 -21.89
N HIS A 19 11.26 -7.72 -22.37
CA HIS A 19 11.20 -8.75 -23.39
C HIS A 19 11.33 -8.19 -24.82
N GLY A 20 11.13 -6.88 -25.02
CA GLY A 20 11.17 -6.25 -26.33
C GLY A 20 9.87 -6.38 -27.15
N GLU A 21 8.80 -6.94 -26.56
CA GLU A 21 7.49 -7.14 -27.19
C GLU A 21 6.35 -7.11 -26.19
N PRO A 22 5.09 -6.82 -26.62
CA PRO A 22 3.93 -6.88 -25.75
C PRO A 22 3.74 -8.27 -25.15
N THR A 23 4.03 -8.40 -23.86
CA THR A 23 4.00 -9.67 -23.12
C THR A 23 2.76 -9.73 -22.22
N GLU A 24 2.08 -10.87 -22.21
CA GLU A 24 0.94 -11.13 -21.34
C GLU A 24 1.40 -11.71 -20.00
N LEU A 25 0.87 -11.15 -18.90
CA LEU A 25 1.08 -11.66 -17.56
C LEU A 25 0.10 -12.81 -17.25
N GLU A 26 0.52 -13.78 -16.48
CA GLU A 26 -0.36 -14.88 -16.03
C GLU A 26 -1.53 -14.35 -15.18
N SER A 27 -1.24 -13.42 -14.28
CA SER A 27 -2.24 -12.80 -13.41
C SER A 27 -1.92 -11.34 -13.12
N VAL A 28 -2.92 -10.56 -12.73
CA VAL A 28 -2.77 -9.20 -12.21
C VAL A 28 -3.61 -9.06 -10.95
N SER A 29 -3.05 -8.40 -9.93
CA SER A 29 -3.74 -8.10 -8.69
C SER A 29 -3.19 -6.80 -8.10
N THR A 30 -3.99 -5.74 -8.10
CA THR A 30 -3.61 -4.43 -7.57
C THR A 30 -4.82 -3.63 -7.14
N ILE A 31 -4.65 -2.75 -6.14
CA ILE A 31 -5.65 -1.72 -5.78
C ILE A 31 -5.71 -0.59 -6.81
N ALA A 32 -4.75 -0.52 -7.73
CA ALA A 32 -4.71 0.41 -8.84
C ALA A 32 -5.41 -0.21 -10.07
N ASP A 33 -6.72 -0.48 -9.95
CA ASP A 33 -7.54 -1.18 -10.94
C ASP A 33 -7.54 -0.51 -12.31
N GLY A 34 -7.50 0.83 -12.37
CA GLY A 34 -7.39 1.58 -13.62
C GLY A 34 -6.14 1.29 -14.45
N ILE A 35 -5.11 0.66 -13.86
CA ILE A 35 -3.88 0.22 -14.55
C ILE A 35 -3.64 -1.30 -14.44
N ALA A 36 -4.63 -2.07 -14.02
CA ALA A 36 -4.57 -3.53 -13.88
C ALA A 36 -4.68 -4.24 -15.24
N VAL A 37 -3.73 -4.00 -16.12
CA VAL A 37 -3.74 -4.51 -17.50
C VAL A 37 -2.82 -5.72 -17.64
N LYS A 38 -3.35 -6.86 -18.09
CA LYS A 38 -2.57 -8.10 -18.29
C LYS A 38 -1.57 -7.99 -19.44
N LYS A 39 -1.98 -7.38 -20.55
CA LYS A 39 -1.16 -7.25 -21.75
C LYS A 39 -1.29 -5.84 -22.32
N PRO A 40 -0.19 -5.12 -22.56
CA PRO A 40 -0.25 -3.83 -23.24
C PRO A 40 -0.79 -3.99 -24.66
N GLY A 41 -1.55 -3.00 -25.14
CA GLY A 41 -1.89 -2.93 -26.55
C GLY A 41 -0.68 -2.58 -27.42
N ASP A 42 -0.64 -3.03 -28.67
CA ASP A 42 0.50 -2.86 -29.57
C ASP A 42 0.88 -1.39 -29.75
N LEU A 43 -0.10 -0.53 -30.05
CA LEU A 43 0.13 0.91 -30.21
C LEU A 43 0.61 1.57 -28.92
N THR A 44 0.04 1.22 -27.75
CA THR A 44 0.46 1.78 -26.46
C THR A 44 1.87 1.34 -26.10
N TYR A 45 2.24 0.09 -26.42
CA TYR A 45 3.60 -0.41 -26.24
C TYR A 45 4.60 0.36 -27.12
N GLU A 46 4.29 0.55 -28.41
CA GLU A 46 5.12 1.31 -29.33
C GLU A 46 5.35 2.75 -28.83
N LEU A 47 4.27 3.45 -28.45
CA LEU A 47 4.35 4.81 -27.94
C LEU A 47 5.14 4.90 -26.63
N CYS A 48 4.90 3.99 -25.68
CA CYS A 48 5.68 3.91 -24.45
C CYS A 48 7.17 3.63 -24.72
N SER A 49 7.47 2.72 -25.64
CA SER A 49 8.84 2.39 -26.00
C SER A 49 9.58 3.58 -26.62
N LYS A 50 8.87 4.42 -27.35
CA LYS A 50 9.43 5.58 -28.03
C LYS A 50 9.60 6.81 -27.13
N TYR A 51 8.64 7.06 -26.22
CA TYR A 51 8.56 8.33 -25.51
C TYR A 51 8.81 8.24 -24.00
N VAL A 52 8.75 7.05 -23.40
CA VAL A 52 8.99 6.86 -21.97
C VAL A 52 10.43 6.42 -21.75
N ASP A 53 11.20 7.22 -21.03
CA ASP A 53 12.63 6.95 -20.77
C ASP A 53 12.85 5.76 -19.84
N GLU A 54 11.98 5.60 -18.83
CA GLU A 54 12.13 4.61 -17.79
C GLU A 54 10.75 4.17 -17.27
N ILE A 55 10.62 2.92 -16.85
CA ILE A 55 9.43 2.46 -16.12
C ILE A 55 9.89 1.89 -14.78
N VAL A 56 9.23 2.30 -13.70
CA VAL A 56 9.44 1.79 -12.35
C VAL A 56 8.16 1.18 -11.80
N THR A 57 8.30 0.34 -10.77
CA THR A 57 7.13 -0.28 -10.10
C THR A 57 7.04 0.13 -8.65
N VAL A 58 5.80 0.21 -8.13
CA VAL A 58 5.47 0.48 -6.73
C VAL A 58 4.61 -0.64 -6.17
N SER A 59 4.79 -0.96 -4.90
CA SER A 59 4.00 -1.99 -4.23
C SER A 59 2.61 -1.47 -3.82
N GLU A 60 1.70 -2.38 -3.49
CA GLU A 60 0.36 -2.05 -2.99
C GLU A 60 0.41 -1.19 -1.72
N ASP A 61 1.33 -1.49 -0.80
CA ASP A 61 1.52 -0.72 0.43
C ASP A 61 2.05 0.70 0.15
N GLU A 62 2.92 0.85 -0.85
CA GLU A 62 3.42 2.16 -1.30
C GLU A 62 2.30 2.99 -1.93
N ILE A 63 1.43 2.36 -2.74
CA ILE A 63 0.25 3.01 -3.34
C ILE A 63 -0.71 3.45 -2.23
N ALA A 64 -1.06 2.58 -1.29
CA ALA A 64 -1.93 2.90 -0.16
C ALA A 64 -1.39 4.08 0.66
N SER A 65 -0.08 4.10 0.93
CA SER A 65 0.57 5.19 1.64
C SER A 65 0.52 6.51 0.88
N ALA A 66 0.66 6.48 -0.45
CA ALA A 66 0.56 7.67 -1.29
C ALA A 66 -0.86 8.24 -1.32
N ILE A 67 -1.89 7.39 -1.42
CA ILE A 67 -3.29 7.81 -1.32
C ILE A 67 -3.56 8.48 0.02
N LEU A 68 -3.13 7.87 1.13
CA LEU A 68 -3.26 8.45 2.46
C LEU A 68 -2.56 9.81 2.56
N LYS A 69 -1.35 9.92 2.01
CA LYS A 69 -0.59 11.18 2.01
C LYS A 69 -1.27 12.29 1.22
N LEU A 70 -1.85 11.97 0.05
CA LEU A 70 -2.63 12.91 -0.75
C LEU A 70 -3.87 13.40 0.02
N MET A 71 -4.58 12.51 0.68
CA MET A 71 -5.74 12.86 1.51
C MET A 71 -5.34 13.77 2.67
N GLU A 72 -4.29 13.44 3.39
CA GLU A 72 -3.87 14.19 4.58
C GLU A 72 -3.24 15.54 4.24
N ALA A 73 -2.36 15.59 3.25
CA ALA A 73 -1.60 16.79 2.93
C ALA A 73 -2.29 17.72 1.93
N GLN A 74 -2.99 17.15 0.94
CA GLN A 74 -3.61 17.90 -0.15
C GLN A 74 -5.14 17.93 -0.10
N LYS A 75 -5.76 17.17 0.82
CA LYS A 75 -7.22 16.98 0.90
C LYS A 75 -7.82 16.46 -0.42
N THR A 76 -7.02 15.70 -1.15
CA THR A 76 -7.39 15.14 -2.46
C THR A 76 -7.57 13.63 -2.32
N VAL A 77 -8.70 13.12 -2.78
CA VAL A 77 -8.93 11.69 -2.93
C VAL A 77 -8.51 11.30 -4.34
N ALA A 78 -7.49 10.46 -4.43
CA ALA A 78 -7.03 9.88 -5.69
C ALA A 78 -7.27 8.37 -5.65
N GLU A 79 -7.64 7.78 -6.80
CA GLU A 79 -7.66 6.34 -6.97
C GLU A 79 -6.25 5.75 -7.03
N GLY A 80 -6.13 4.42 -6.90
CA GLY A 80 -4.82 3.75 -6.91
C GLY A 80 -3.98 4.09 -8.12
N ALA A 81 -4.58 4.06 -9.32
CA ALA A 81 -3.90 4.40 -10.57
C ALA A 81 -3.36 5.84 -10.59
N GLY A 82 -4.13 6.79 -10.04
CA GLY A 82 -3.71 8.19 -9.95
C GLY A 82 -2.63 8.47 -8.91
N ALA A 83 -2.47 7.60 -7.92
CA ALA A 83 -1.53 7.78 -6.83
C ALA A 83 -0.14 7.17 -7.10
N VAL A 84 0.01 6.27 -8.08
CA VAL A 84 1.29 5.58 -8.33
C VAL A 84 2.47 6.51 -8.60
N PRO A 85 2.36 7.67 -9.30
CA PRO A 85 3.50 8.56 -9.49
C PRO A 85 3.97 9.19 -8.19
N VAL A 86 3.04 9.51 -7.29
CA VAL A 86 3.35 10.03 -5.96
C VAL A 86 4.04 8.97 -5.11
N ALA A 87 3.57 7.72 -5.16
CA ALA A 87 4.23 6.60 -4.50
C ALA A 87 5.68 6.43 -4.97
N ALA A 88 5.93 6.49 -6.28
CA ALA A 88 7.28 6.35 -6.83
C ALA A 88 8.25 7.42 -6.31
N VAL A 89 7.79 8.65 -6.15
CA VAL A 89 8.59 9.74 -5.57
C VAL A 89 8.77 9.55 -4.07
N MET A 90 7.69 9.27 -3.33
CA MET A 90 7.74 9.11 -1.86
C MET A 90 8.67 8.00 -1.42
N PHE A 91 8.73 6.90 -2.17
CA PHE A 91 9.54 5.73 -1.83
C PHE A 91 10.85 5.62 -2.61
N GLY A 92 11.31 6.73 -3.19
CA GLY A 92 12.64 6.82 -3.78
C GLY A 92 12.86 5.95 -5.02
N LYS A 93 11.79 5.51 -5.72
CA LYS A 93 11.91 4.77 -6.98
C LYS A 93 12.46 5.64 -8.10
N VAL A 94 12.34 6.95 -7.94
CA VAL A 94 12.79 7.97 -8.89
C VAL A 94 13.70 8.97 -8.19
N LYS A 95 14.86 9.25 -8.77
CA LYS A 95 15.78 10.29 -8.25
C LYS A 95 15.26 11.69 -8.58
N THR A 96 14.74 12.39 -7.58
CA THR A 96 14.14 13.71 -7.71
C THR A 96 14.98 14.85 -7.11
N GLU A 97 16.03 14.51 -6.37
CA GLU A 97 16.87 15.50 -5.69
C GLU A 97 17.45 16.52 -6.68
N GLY A 98 17.31 17.81 -6.36
CA GLY A 98 17.75 18.92 -7.21
C GLY A 98 16.95 19.09 -8.52
N LYS A 99 15.81 18.41 -8.70
CA LYS A 99 15.01 18.45 -9.93
C LYS A 99 13.60 18.97 -9.67
N LYS A 100 13.04 19.63 -10.67
CA LYS A 100 11.61 19.93 -10.73
C LYS A 100 10.89 18.69 -11.24
N THR A 101 10.11 18.05 -10.37
CA THR A 101 9.38 16.82 -10.69
C THR A 101 7.89 17.11 -10.66
N VAL A 102 7.19 16.66 -11.69
CA VAL A 102 5.71 16.75 -11.79
C VAL A 102 5.15 15.33 -11.73
N CYS A 103 4.25 15.08 -10.79
CA CYS A 103 3.44 13.87 -10.71
C CYS A 103 2.05 14.16 -11.27
N VAL A 104 1.61 13.37 -12.25
CA VAL A 104 0.24 13.46 -12.76
C VAL A 104 -0.65 12.63 -11.84
N VAL A 105 -1.45 13.31 -11.02
CA VAL A 105 -2.45 12.67 -10.17
C VAL A 105 -3.78 12.71 -10.91
N SER A 106 -4.36 11.56 -11.18
CA SER A 106 -5.60 11.43 -11.96
C SER A 106 -6.57 10.47 -11.29
N GLY A 107 -7.86 10.65 -11.59
CA GLY A 107 -8.91 9.75 -11.10
C GLY A 107 -9.21 9.90 -9.60
N GLY A 108 -10.45 9.66 -9.25
CA GLY A 108 -10.95 9.68 -7.88
C GLY A 108 -12.05 8.63 -7.66
N ASN A 109 -12.17 7.68 -8.60
CA ASN A 109 -13.18 6.62 -8.55
C ASN A 109 -12.72 5.49 -7.61
N VAL A 110 -12.82 5.74 -6.33
CA VAL A 110 -12.51 4.75 -5.29
C VAL A 110 -13.73 4.56 -4.40
N ASP A 111 -14.16 3.32 -4.20
CA ASP A 111 -15.26 3.03 -3.29
C ASP A 111 -14.84 3.20 -1.81
N VAL A 112 -15.83 3.50 -0.95
CA VAL A 112 -15.60 3.80 0.47
C VAL A 112 -15.00 2.61 1.22
N THR A 113 -15.35 1.38 0.85
CA THR A 113 -14.83 0.17 1.49
C THR A 113 -13.36 -0.01 1.17
N THR A 114 -12.99 0.14 -0.11
CA THR A 114 -11.60 0.13 -0.55
C THR A 114 -10.81 1.26 0.11
N LEU A 115 -11.38 2.47 0.18
CA LEU A 115 -10.75 3.61 0.86
C LEU A 115 -10.48 3.32 2.34
N SER A 116 -11.43 2.72 3.07
CA SER A 116 -11.24 2.31 4.46
C SER A 116 -10.07 1.33 4.63
N ARG A 117 -9.95 0.35 3.73
CA ARG A 117 -8.82 -0.59 3.72
C ARG A 117 -7.49 0.09 3.42
N ILE A 118 -7.47 1.03 2.46
CA ILE A 118 -6.30 1.84 2.11
C ILE A 118 -5.84 2.66 3.30
N ILE A 119 -6.76 3.34 4.00
CA ILE A 119 -6.45 4.14 5.19
C ILE A 119 -5.82 3.25 6.27
N THR A 120 -6.44 2.12 6.58
CA THR A 120 -5.92 1.18 7.58
C THR A 120 -4.52 0.68 7.22
N LYS A 121 -4.30 0.28 5.98
CA LYS A 121 -2.99 -0.17 5.47
C LYS A 121 -1.95 0.96 5.51
N GLY A 122 -2.32 2.15 5.06
CA GLY A 122 -1.44 3.32 5.07
C GLY A 122 -1.03 3.73 6.49
N LEU A 123 -1.95 3.71 7.45
CA LEU A 123 -1.67 3.97 8.86
C LEU A 123 -0.72 2.92 9.46
N SER A 124 -0.95 1.63 9.17
CA SER A 124 -0.07 0.54 9.61
C SER A 124 1.34 0.69 9.03
N LYS A 125 1.45 0.95 7.72
CA LYS A 125 2.74 1.08 7.03
C LYS A 125 3.54 2.32 7.47
N SER A 126 2.85 3.38 7.85
CA SER A 126 3.48 4.59 8.39
C SER A 126 3.83 4.50 9.89
N GLY A 127 3.62 3.34 10.52
CA GLY A 127 3.90 3.13 11.95
C GLY A 127 2.93 3.84 12.90
N ARG A 128 1.79 4.32 12.39
CA ARG A 128 0.76 5.03 13.17
C ARG A 128 -0.30 4.09 13.74
N MET A 129 -0.31 2.84 13.30
CA MET A 129 -1.16 1.78 13.82
C MET A 129 -0.37 0.47 13.83
N CYS A 130 -0.50 -0.31 14.89
CA CYS A 130 0.08 -1.65 14.99
C CYS A 130 -0.93 -2.63 15.59
N GLU A 131 -0.72 -3.90 15.33
CA GLU A 131 -1.41 -5.01 15.98
C GLU A 131 -0.38 -5.79 16.77
N ILE A 132 -0.68 -6.01 18.04
CA ILE A 132 0.18 -6.78 18.97
C ILE A 132 -0.58 -8.02 19.37
N THR A 133 -0.02 -9.18 19.13
CA THR A 133 -0.55 -10.45 19.61
C THR A 133 0.40 -11.00 20.67
N THR A 134 -0.10 -11.22 21.88
CA THR A 134 0.72 -11.70 22.99
C THR A 134 -0.02 -12.75 23.81
N LYS A 135 0.74 -13.55 24.56
CA LYS A 135 0.20 -14.48 25.58
C LYS A 135 0.28 -13.84 26.95
N VAL A 136 -0.79 -13.95 27.69
CA VAL A 136 -0.84 -13.56 29.10
C VAL A 136 -1.37 -14.71 29.94
N LEU A 137 -0.97 -14.79 31.21
CA LEU A 137 -1.56 -15.78 32.13
C LEU A 137 -3.06 -15.58 32.24
N ASP A 138 -3.83 -16.65 32.17
CA ASP A 138 -5.30 -16.59 32.32
C ASP A 138 -5.67 -16.46 33.81
N LYS A 139 -5.41 -15.28 34.37
CA LYS A 139 -5.71 -14.90 35.76
C LYS A 139 -6.33 -13.50 35.82
N PRO A 140 -7.19 -13.25 36.81
CA PRO A 140 -7.71 -11.89 37.04
C PRO A 140 -6.60 -10.85 37.12
N GLY A 141 -6.80 -9.70 36.52
CA GLY A 141 -5.86 -8.56 36.53
C GLY A 141 -4.79 -8.57 35.43
N GLN A 142 -4.49 -9.69 34.78
CA GLN A 142 -3.42 -9.74 33.79
C GLN A 142 -3.70 -8.91 32.54
N LEU A 143 -4.94 -8.91 32.07
CA LEU A 143 -5.35 -8.04 30.97
C LEU A 143 -5.23 -6.55 31.36
N ILE A 144 -5.58 -6.20 32.57
CA ILE A 144 -5.46 -4.82 33.07
C ILE A 144 -3.98 -4.39 33.06
N ASN A 145 -3.08 -5.25 33.54
CA ASN A 145 -1.64 -4.98 33.55
C ASN A 145 -1.10 -4.74 32.12
N LEU A 146 -1.53 -5.56 31.14
CA LEU A 146 -1.13 -5.39 29.76
C LEU A 146 -1.62 -4.05 29.19
N LEU A 147 -2.88 -3.72 29.41
CA LEU A 147 -3.47 -2.47 28.93
C LEU A 147 -2.84 -1.23 29.59
N ASP A 148 -2.46 -1.33 30.87
CA ASP A 148 -1.74 -0.28 31.59
C ASP A 148 -0.35 -0.01 30.97
N ILE A 149 0.38 -1.06 30.59
CA ILE A 149 1.65 -0.92 29.89
C ILE A 149 1.47 -0.17 28.58
N VAL A 150 0.47 -0.56 27.76
CA VAL A 150 0.17 0.11 26.49
C VAL A 150 -0.23 1.56 26.72
N SER A 151 -1.10 1.82 27.70
CA SER A 151 -1.57 3.18 28.02
C SER A 151 -0.42 4.12 28.39
N LYS A 152 0.58 3.63 29.13
CA LYS A 152 1.76 4.42 29.53
C LYS A 152 2.64 4.87 28.38
N THR A 153 2.52 4.24 27.21
CA THR A 153 3.21 4.70 25.99
C THR A 153 2.53 5.89 25.30
N GLY A 154 1.34 6.28 25.74
CA GLY A 154 0.51 7.29 25.08
C GLY A 154 -0.26 6.76 23.86
N ALA A 155 -0.17 5.46 23.57
CA ALA A 155 -0.92 4.86 22.47
C ALA A 155 -2.43 4.75 22.81
N ASN A 156 -3.27 5.02 21.82
CA ASN A 156 -4.71 4.82 21.93
C ASN A 156 -5.09 3.39 21.52
N ILE A 157 -5.84 2.70 22.37
CA ILE A 157 -6.29 1.33 22.12
C ILE A 157 -7.59 1.38 21.30
N ILE A 158 -7.55 0.85 20.08
CA ILE A 158 -8.70 0.80 19.17
C ILE A 158 -9.54 -0.44 19.41
N ARG A 159 -8.88 -1.59 19.66
CA ARG A 159 -9.55 -2.88 19.84
C ARG A 159 -8.73 -3.78 20.76
N VAL A 160 -9.41 -4.59 21.55
CA VAL A 160 -8.82 -5.68 22.33
C VAL A 160 -9.58 -6.95 22.00
N ASN A 161 -8.87 -7.98 21.59
CA ASN A 161 -9.39 -9.33 21.43
C ASN A 161 -8.77 -10.20 22.51
N HIS A 162 -9.57 -10.81 23.35
CA HIS A 162 -9.12 -11.71 24.41
C HIS A 162 -9.71 -13.10 24.16
N SER A 163 -8.87 -14.08 23.87
CA SER A 163 -9.32 -15.44 23.49
C SER A 163 -8.59 -16.51 24.31
N ARG A 164 -9.37 -17.45 24.82
CA ARG A 164 -8.90 -18.69 25.44
C ARG A 164 -8.80 -19.84 24.46
N GLU A 165 -9.39 -19.71 23.27
CA GLU A 165 -9.50 -20.76 22.24
C GLU A 165 -8.56 -20.51 21.06
N ALA A 166 -7.74 -19.46 21.08
CA ALA A 166 -6.81 -19.17 19.99
C ALA A 166 -5.73 -20.25 19.88
N LYS A 167 -5.23 -20.51 18.68
CA LYS A 167 -4.17 -21.51 18.41
C LYS A 167 -2.91 -21.35 19.29
N LEU A 168 -2.65 -20.14 19.76
CA LEU A 168 -1.50 -19.83 20.63
C LEU A 168 -1.83 -19.93 22.12
N SER A 169 -3.10 -20.12 22.52
CA SER A 169 -3.49 -20.32 23.90
C SER A 169 -3.14 -21.74 24.39
N ASP A 170 -2.97 -21.90 25.69
CA ASP A 170 -2.82 -23.18 26.39
C ASP A 170 -3.67 -23.16 27.66
N VAL A 171 -3.59 -24.23 28.48
CA VAL A 171 -4.41 -24.36 29.71
C VAL A 171 -4.16 -23.25 30.73
N THR A 172 -3.00 -22.59 30.65
CA THR A 172 -2.56 -21.58 31.63
C THR A 172 -2.51 -20.19 31.06
N HIS A 173 -2.56 -20.03 29.73
CA HIS A 173 -2.43 -18.76 29.04
C HIS A 173 -3.58 -18.52 28.05
N CYS A 174 -3.98 -17.29 27.95
CA CYS A 174 -4.86 -16.78 26.89
C CYS A 174 -4.10 -15.86 25.94
N VAL A 175 -4.68 -15.60 24.79
CA VAL A 175 -4.15 -14.69 23.77
C VAL A 175 -4.92 -13.38 23.80
N VAL A 176 -4.21 -12.30 23.76
CA VAL A 176 -4.74 -10.93 23.66
C VAL A 176 -4.20 -10.26 22.41
#